data_adbbb8cec45500de5c98656b0010d643
#
_entry.id   adbbb8cec45500de5c98656b0010d643
#
_cell.length_a   1.000
_cell.length_b   1.000
_cell.length_c   1.000
_cell.angle_alpha   90.00
_cell.angle_beta   90.00
_cell.angle_gamma   90.00
#
_symmetry.space_group_name_H-M   'P 1'
#
loop_
_entity.id
_entity.type
_entity.pdbx_description
1 polymer ?
#
loop_
_entity_poly.entity_id
_entity_poly.type
_entity_poly.pdbx_seq_one_letter_code
_entity_poly.pdbx_strand_id
1 'polypeptide(L)'
;MLADMATKIEVARSFGLQVAELLDSGDTRQAGKLSSMAKLYSTDALQSVVSDAVQIHGGYGYMRDFPVEKLMRDAKVYQIFEGTNQIQRIVIFNSLLKENRIRNGRG
;
A
#
# COMPACT_ATOMS: atom_id res chain seq x y z
N MET A 1 -9.85 12.12 -12.31
CA MET A 1 -9.67 10.69 -11.95
C MET A 1 -8.34 10.13 -12.46
N LEU A 2 -8.05 10.21 -13.75
CA LEU A 2 -6.83 9.61 -14.30
C LEU A 2 -5.56 10.19 -13.69
N ALA A 3 -5.50 11.50 -13.46
CA ALA A 3 -4.32 12.12 -12.85
C ALA A 3 -4.08 11.60 -11.42
N ASP A 4 -5.15 11.45 -10.64
CA ASP A 4 -5.04 10.92 -9.27
C ASP A 4 -4.62 9.45 -9.28
N MET A 5 -5.16 8.66 -10.19
CA MET A 5 -4.79 7.26 -10.37
C MET A 5 -3.31 7.13 -10.73
N ALA A 6 -2.84 7.90 -11.70
CA ALA A 6 -1.45 7.90 -12.13
C ALA A 6 -0.51 8.31 -10.99
N THR A 7 -0.89 9.33 -10.23
CA THR A 7 -0.10 9.81 -9.09
C THR A 7 0.02 8.73 -8.03
N LYS A 8 -1.08 8.07 -7.67
CA LYS A 8 -1.07 6.98 -6.68
C LYS A 8 -0.18 5.83 -7.12
N ILE A 9 -0.24 5.46 -8.39
CA ILE A 9 0.61 4.39 -8.95
C ILE A 9 2.08 4.76 -8.86
N GLU A 10 2.45 5.98 -9.25
CA GLU A 10 3.84 6.43 -9.21
C GLU A 10 4.37 6.51 -7.77
N VAL A 11 3.59 7.01 -6.83
CA VAL A 11 3.98 7.06 -5.42
C VAL A 11 4.20 5.64 -4.88
N ALA A 12 3.28 4.73 -5.16
CA ALA A 12 3.39 3.34 -4.72
C ALA A 12 4.63 2.67 -5.31
N ARG A 13 4.88 2.85 -6.60
CA ARG A 13 6.05 2.28 -7.28
C ARG A 13 7.34 2.82 -6.71
N SER A 14 7.46 4.13 -6.59
CA SER A 14 8.68 4.79 -6.11
C SER A 14 9.01 4.38 -4.69
N PHE A 15 8.00 4.34 -3.83
CA PHE A 15 8.19 3.93 -2.44
C PHE A 15 8.55 2.45 -2.33
N GLY A 16 7.90 1.59 -3.12
CA GLY A 16 8.22 0.16 -3.16
C GLY A 16 9.66 -0.10 -3.58
N LEU A 17 10.15 0.62 -4.60
CA LEU A 17 11.54 0.51 -5.04
C LEU A 17 12.51 0.98 -3.97
N GLN A 18 12.19 2.08 -3.28
CA GLN A 18 13.00 2.59 -2.17
C GLN A 18 13.14 1.55 -1.06
N VAL A 19 12.04 0.91 -0.70
CA VAL A 19 12.04 -0.14 0.33
C VAL A 19 12.87 -1.34 -0.12
N ALA A 20 12.75 -1.75 -1.39
CA ALA A 20 13.52 -2.85 -1.94
C ALA A 20 15.02 -2.57 -1.89
N GLU A 21 15.45 -1.36 -2.24
CA GLU A 21 16.85 -0.94 -2.15
C GLU A 21 17.35 -0.97 -0.71
N LEU A 22 16.52 -0.54 0.23
CA LEU A 22 16.86 -0.56 1.65
C LEU A 22 17.05 -1.97 2.16
N LEU A 23 16.19 -2.92 1.75
CA LEU A 23 16.34 -4.33 2.09
C LEU A 23 17.61 -4.92 1.52
N ASP A 24 17.95 -4.58 0.27
CA ASP A 24 19.18 -5.05 -0.37
C ASP A 24 20.43 -4.50 0.32
N SER A 25 20.36 -3.31 0.90
CA SER A 25 21.48 -2.72 1.62
C SER A 25 21.73 -3.35 2.99
N GLY A 26 20.82 -4.20 3.46
CA GLY A 26 20.92 -4.86 4.76
C GLY A 26 20.47 -4.03 5.95
N ASP A 27 19.90 -2.86 5.73
CA ASP A 27 19.36 -2.02 6.80
C ASP A 27 17.98 -2.54 7.22
N THR A 28 17.98 -3.53 8.13
CA THR A 28 16.75 -4.16 8.61
C THR A 28 16.00 -3.32 9.63
N ARG A 29 16.65 -2.32 10.22
CA ARG A 29 16.05 -1.48 11.26
C ARG A 29 14.89 -0.64 10.72
N GLN A 30 15.11 0.03 9.58
CA GLN A 30 14.10 0.84 8.91
C GLN A 30 13.21 0.00 7.99
N ALA A 31 13.75 -1.09 7.46
CA ALA A 31 13.07 -1.89 6.44
C ALA A 31 11.72 -2.43 6.91
N GLY A 32 11.62 -2.87 8.16
CA GLY A 32 10.37 -3.42 8.70
C GLY A 32 9.24 -2.39 8.72
N LYS A 33 9.53 -1.19 9.23
CA LYS A 33 8.54 -0.10 9.27
C LYS A 33 8.15 0.33 7.85
N LEU A 34 9.13 0.56 6.99
CA LEU A 34 8.89 1.05 5.64
C LEU A 34 8.20 0.00 4.77
N SER A 35 8.49 -1.29 4.98
CA SER A 35 7.77 -2.38 4.30
C SER A 35 6.30 -2.39 4.66
N SER A 36 5.96 -2.20 5.95
CA SER A 36 4.57 -2.11 6.39
C SER A 36 3.87 -0.89 5.78
N MET A 37 4.56 0.24 5.72
CA MET A 37 4.02 1.45 5.08
C MET A 37 3.81 1.23 3.58
N ALA A 38 4.74 0.57 2.90
CA ALA A 38 4.62 0.29 1.46
C ALA A 38 3.43 -0.63 1.19
N LYS A 39 3.26 -1.70 1.96
CA LYS A 39 2.13 -2.60 1.84
C LYS A 39 0.81 -1.87 2.09
N LEU A 40 0.74 -1.10 3.16
CA LEU A 40 -0.45 -0.33 3.53
C LEU A 40 -0.84 0.65 2.43
N TYR A 41 0.10 1.50 2.01
CA TYR A 41 -0.18 2.51 1.00
C TYR A 41 -0.52 1.90 -0.35
N SER A 42 0.29 0.94 -0.82
CA SER A 42 0.11 0.36 -2.16
C SER A 42 -1.21 -0.38 -2.29
N THR A 43 -1.64 -1.11 -1.28
CA THR A 43 -2.88 -1.88 -1.34
C THR A 43 -4.11 -1.00 -1.17
N ASP A 44 -4.04 0.05 -0.34
CA ASP A 44 -5.11 1.04 -0.25
C ASP A 44 -5.21 1.85 -1.54
N ALA A 45 -4.07 2.25 -2.12
CA ALA A 45 -4.03 2.95 -3.40
C ALA A 45 -4.58 2.07 -4.53
N LEU A 46 -4.23 0.79 -4.55
CA LEU A 46 -4.75 -0.16 -5.54
C LEU A 46 -6.28 -0.23 -5.48
N GLN A 47 -6.86 -0.34 -4.29
CA GLN A 47 -8.30 -0.39 -4.12
C GLN A 47 -8.97 0.87 -4.68
N SER A 48 -8.40 2.03 -4.41
CA SER A 48 -8.88 3.31 -4.91
C SER A 48 -8.77 3.40 -6.45
N VAL A 49 -7.64 2.97 -7.01
CA VAL A 49 -7.38 3.02 -8.46
C VAL A 49 -8.34 2.10 -9.21
N VAL A 50 -8.53 0.87 -8.76
CA VAL A 50 -9.43 -0.07 -9.47
C VAL A 50 -10.89 0.35 -9.35
N SER A 51 -11.29 0.95 -8.21
CA SER A 51 -12.63 1.51 -8.05
C SER A 51 -12.86 2.64 -9.04
N ASP A 52 -11.90 3.56 -9.17
CA ASP A 52 -11.97 4.65 -10.14
C ASP A 52 -11.96 4.12 -11.58
N ALA A 53 -11.21 3.06 -11.86
CA ALA A 53 -11.21 2.44 -13.18
C ALA A 53 -12.59 1.90 -13.55
N VAL A 54 -13.27 1.25 -12.62
CA VAL A 54 -14.67 0.82 -12.85
C VAL A 54 -15.56 2.04 -13.10
N GLN A 55 -15.41 3.10 -12.32
CA GLN A 55 -16.21 4.30 -12.46
C GLN A 55 -16.01 4.97 -13.83
N ILE A 56 -14.77 5.03 -14.32
CA ILE A 56 -14.44 5.61 -15.63
C ILE A 56 -15.12 4.80 -16.76
N HIS A 57 -15.18 3.49 -16.64
CA HIS A 57 -15.85 2.64 -17.62
C HIS A 57 -17.38 2.75 -17.55
N GLY A 58 -17.93 3.37 -16.51
CA GLY A 58 -19.36 3.48 -16.32
C GLY A 58 -20.01 2.12 -16.12
N GLY A 59 -21.23 1.97 -16.62
CA GLY A 59 -21.98 0.71 -16.50
C GLY A 59 -21.25 -0.50 -17.07
N TYR A 60 -20.48 -0.33 -18.12
CA TYR A 60 -19.71 -1.40 -18.72
C TYR A 60 -18.62 -1.94 -17.76
N GLY A 61 -18.06 -1.08 -16.92
CA GLY A 61 -17.06 -1.49 -15.94
C GLY A 61 -17.60 -2.44 -14.87
N TYR A 62 -18.90 -2.41 -14.64
CA TYR A 62 -19.57 -3.30 -13.69
C TYR A 62 -19.90 -4.67 -14.28
N MET A 63 -19.78 -4.82 -15.59
CA MET A 63 -20.16 -6.05 -16.31
C MET A 63 -19.00 -7.02 -16.39
N ARG A 64 -19.28 -8.33 -16.24
CA ARG A 64 -18.29 -9.40 -16.31
C ARG A 64 -17.61 -9.53 -17.67
N ASP A 65 -18.18 -8.97 -18.71
CA ASP A 65 -17.61 -8.97 -20.06
C ASP A 65 -16.30 -8.19 -20.15
N PHE A 66 -16.03 -7.35 -19.16
CA PHE A 66 -14.82 -6.51 -19.10
C PHE A 66 -14.00 -6.86 -17.87
N PRO A 67 -12.64 -6.87 -17.97
CA PRO A 67 -11.79 -7.37 -16.89
C PRO A 67 -11.73 -6.45 -15.66
N VAL A 68 -12.13 -5.19 -15.77
CA VAL A 68 -11.94 -4.20 -14.70
C VAL A 68 -12.73 -4.52 -13.42
N GLU A 69 -13.90 -5.14 -13.55
CA GLU A 69 -14.69 -5.54 -12.36
C GLU A 69 -14.00 -6.65 -11.59
N LYS A 70 -13.33 -7.57 -12.29
CA LYS A 70 -12.57 -8.63 -11.65
C LYS A 70 -11.36 -8.06 -10.92
N LEU A 71 -10.66 -7.11 -11.52
CA LEU A 71 -9.54 -6.43 -10.88
C LEU A 71 -9.96 -5.76 -9.57
N MET A 72 -11.14 -5.13 -9.56
CA MET A 72 -11.66 -4.52 -8.34
C MET A 72 -11.93 -5.56 -7.25
N ARG A 73 -12.53 -6.70 -7.61
CA ARG A 73 -12.77 -7.80 -6.67
C ARG A 73 -11.46 -8.40 -6.13
N ASP A 74 -10.51 -8.65 -7.04
CA ASP A 74 -9.22 -9.25 -6.69
C ASP A 74 -8.38 -8.32 -5.82
N ALA A 75 -8.46 -7.02 -6.05
CA ALA A 75 -7.68 -6.03 -5.30
C ALA A 75 -7.99 -6.04 -3.80
N LYS A 76 -9.20 -6.36 -3.41
CA LYS A 76 -9.63 -6.33 -2.01
C LYS A 76 -8.81 -7.27 -1.12
N VAL A 77 -8.44 -8.43 -1.63
CA VAL A 77 -7.68 -9.40 -0.84
C VAL A 77 -6.29 -8.88 -0.43
N TYR A 78 -5.72 -7.98 -1.22
CA TYR A 78 -4.41 -7.39 -0.90
C TYR A 78 -4.43 -6.51 0.35
N GLN A 79 -5.59 -5.99 0.73
CA GLN A 79 -5.74 -5.27 2.00
C GLN A 79 -5.88 -6.22 3.20
N ILE A 80 -6.13 -7.48 2.96
CA ILE A 80 -6.49 -8.48 3.98
C ILE A 80 -5.33 -9.43 4.28
N PHE A 81 -4.68 -9.99 3.25
CA PHE A 81 -3.68 -11.03 3.44
C PHE A 81 -2.32 -10.45 3.85
N GLU A 82 -1.40 -11.29 4.30
CA GLU A 82 -0.05 -10.91 4.74
C GLU A 82 -0.08 -9.87 5.87
N GLY A 83 -1.08 -10.00 6.75
CA GLY A 83 -1.40 -9.01 7.78
C GLY A 83 -2.33 -7.94 7.22
N THR A 84 -3.50 -7.79 7.84
CA THR A 84 -4.48 -6.79 7.41
C THR A 84 -3.88 -5.39 7.46
N ASN A 85 -4.46 -4.46 6.71
CA ASN A 85 -4.00 -3.07 6.75
C ASN A 85 -4.21 -2.42 8.12
N GLN A 86 -5.18 -2.89 8.90
CA GLN A 86 -5.30 -2.49 10.31
C GLN A 86 -4.12 -2.97 11.14
N ILE A 87 -3.67 -4.21 10.94
CA ILE A 87 -2.48 -4.75 11.62
C ILE A 87 -1.22 -4.00 11.16
N GLN A 88 -1.10 -3.66 9.88
CA GLN A 88 0.03 -2.87 9.39
C GLN A 88 0.12 -1.51 10.09
N ARG A 89 -1.02 -0.87 10.34
CA ARG A 89 -1.07 0.39 11.09
C ARG A 89 -0.53 0.24 12.52
N ILE A 90 -0.86 -0.88 13.17
CA ILE A 90 -0.36 -1.18 14.52
C ILE A 90 1.16 -1.38 14.50
N VAL A 91 1.67 -2.13 13.53
CA VAL A 91 3.11 -2.36 13.36
C VAL A 91 3.85 -1.04 13.17
N ILE A 92 3.34 -0.18 12.31
CA ILE A 92 3.93 1.14 12.03
C ILE A 92 3.94 1.99 13.30
N PHE A 93 2.82 2.05 14.00
CA PHE A 93 2.71 2.85 15.22
C PHE A 93 3.67 2.37 16.30
N ASN A 94 3.79 1.06 16.48
CA ASN A 94 4.73 0.49 17.45
C ASN A 94 6.17 0.82 17.09
N SER A 95 6.51 0.81 15.79
CA SER A 95 7.84 1.21 15.33
C SER A 95 8.13 2.67 15.65
N LEU A 96 7.15 3.54 15.45
CA LEU A 96 7.28 4.97 15.76
C LEU A 96 7.46 5.20 17.26
N LEU A 97 6.74 4.46 18.10
CA LEU A 97 6.92 4.53 19.56
C LEU A 97 8.33 4.11 19.97
N LYS A 98 8.83 3.03 19.40
CA LYS A 98 10.18 2.53 19.67
C LYS A 98 11.24 3.56 19.27
N GLU A 99 11.11 4.16 18.09
CA GLU A 99 12.02 5.20 17.63
C GLU A 99 12.00 6.41 18.56
N ASN A 100 10.83 6.82 19.01
CA ASN A 100 10.68 7.94 19.93
C ASN A 100 11.37 7.66 21.27
N ARG A 101 11.23 6.45 21.79
CA ARG A 101 11.90 6.04 23.03
C ARG A 101 13.42 6.09 22.90
N ILE A 102 13.94 5.57 21.80
CA ILE A 102 15.38 5.58 21.52
C ILE A 102 15.90 7.01 21.44
N ARG A 103 15.21 7.87 20.68
CA ARG A 103 15.57 9.27 20.50
C ARG A 103 15.58 10.06 21.83
N ASN A 104 14.67 9.70 22.74
CA ASN A 104 14.57 10.34 24.05
C ASN A 104 15.40 9.64 25.13
N GLY A 105 16.25 8.69 24.78
CA GLY A 105 17.08 7.98 25.74
C GLY A 105 16.34 6.99 26.64
N ARG A 106 15.15 6.56 26.23
CA ARG A 106 14.30 5.64 27.00
C ARG A 106 14.35 4.20 26.49
N GLY A 107 15.27 3.99 25.57
CA GLY A 107 15.51 2.80 24.85
C GLY A 107 15.30 1.54 25.30
#